data_1d3a3ac8d5ceaed2d0cc88d24e63c0bf
#
_entry.id   1d3a3ac8d5ceaed2d0cc88d24e63c0bf
#
_cell.length_a   1.000
_cell.length_b   1.000
_cell.length_c   1.000
_cell.angle_alpha   90.00
_cell.angle_beta   90.00
_cell.angle_gamma   90.00
#
_symmetry.space_group_name_H-M   'P 1'
#
loop_
_entity.id
_entity.type
_entity.pdbx_description
1 polymer ?
#
loop_
_entity_poly.entity_id
_entity_poly.type
_entity_poly.pdbx_seq_one_letter_code
_entity_poly.pdbx_strand_id
1 'polypeptide(L)'
;FFFKGYGDHRERHRVDRRKRQMGIRARPYTDGLQAARTMAAERPLPILLLTAHSEAELIDRATELPIHGYLVKPILPEELGAAIAVAVKRFAEAQAIAQRVAELEADLAARKLIDRAKGRLMQTGLTEEDAYRAIQARARRERQSLVAAARAILVDTPA
;
A
#
# COMPACT_ATOMS: atom_id res chain seq x y z
N PHE A 1 -11.97 4.44 10.00
CA PHE A 1 -12.46 3.19 10.60
C PHE A 1 -12.15 3.17 12.09
N PHE A 2 -13.15 2.97 12.94
CA PHE A 2 -13.00 3.01 14.39
C PHE A 2 -13.13 1.62 14.97
N PHE A 3 -12.12 1.18 15.72
CA PHE A 3 -12.19 -0.02 16.56
C PHE A 3 -12.50 0.35 18.00
N LYS A 4 -13.58 -0.18 18.55
CA LYS A 4 -13.96 -0.03 19.94
C LYS A 4 -13.55 -1.29 20.72
N GLY A 5 -12.42 -1.23 21.43
CA GLY A 5 -11.99 -2.27 22.35
C GLY A 5 -12.89 -2.33 23.61
N TYR A 6 -12.95 -3.49 24.20
CA TYR A 6 -13.83 -3.99 25.23
C TYR A 6 -14.15 -3.02 26.38
N GLY A 7 -15.42 -2.85 26.66
CA GLY A 7 -15.96 -2.19 27.83
C GLY A 7 -17.48 -2.22 27.72
N ASP A 8 -18.10 -3.08 28.56
CA ASP A 8 -19.54 -3.33 28.62
C ASP A 8 -20.31 -2.08 29.03
N HIS A 9 -21.24 -1.60 28.20
CA HIS A 9 -22.48 -0.96 28.63
C HIS A 9 -23.46 -0.87 27.46
N ARG A 10 -24.68 -1.40 27.72
CA ARG A 10 -25.84 -1.34 26.87
C ARG A 10 -26.31 0.10 26.69
N GLU A 11 -26.19 0.63 25.47
CA GLU A 11 -27.10 1.69 25.02
C GLU A 11 -27.43 1.51 23.54
N ARG A 12 -28.72 1.36 23.27
CA ARG A 12 -29.30 1.28 21.94
C ARG A 12 -29.44 2.70 21.40
N HIS A 13 -28.65 3.09 20.42
CA HIS A 13 -28.95 4.26 19.60
C HIS A 13 -29.22 3.86 18.16
N ARG A 14 -30.33 4.32 17.64
CA ARG A 14 -30.72 4.27 16.22
C ARG A 14 -29.68 5.01 15.41
N VAL A 15 -28.97 4.32 14.54
CA VAL A 15 -27.93 4.87 13.67
C VAL A 15 -28.56 5.22 12.32
N ASP A 16 -28.45 6.49 11.98
CA ASP A 16 -28.82 7.06 10.67
C ASP A 16 -28.00 6.37 9.54
N ARG A 17 -28.73 5.95 8.48
CA ARG A 17 -28.21 5.12 7.38
C ARG A 17 -27.21 5.81 6.46
N ARG A 18 -26.85 7.07 6.66
CA ARG A 18 -25.99 7.86 5.75
C ARG A 18 -24.53 7.97 6.15
N LYS A 19 -24.16 7.53 7.34
CA LYS A 19 -22.76 7.42 7.77
C LYS A 19 -22.53 6.02 8.31
N ARG A 20 -22.17 5.07 7.45
CA ARG A 20 -21.68 3.76 7.89
C ARG A 20 -20.33 3.95 8.57
N GLN A 21 -20.34 4.41 9.79
CA GLN A 21 -19.29 4.13 10.75
C GLN A 21 -19.44 2.66 11.11
N MET A 22 -18.67 1.81 10.47
CA MET A 22 -18.58 0.41 10.86
C MET A 22 -17.79 0.33 12.16
N GLY A 23 -18.44 0.54 13.30
CA GLY A 23 -17.90 0.17 14.59
C GLY A 23 -17.95 -1.35 14.71
N ILE A 24 -16.83 -2.03 14.52
CA ILE A 24 -16.71 -3.45 14.82
C ILE A 24 -16.53 -3.56 16.33
N ARG A 25 -17.55 -3.99 17.04
CA ARG A 25 -17.41 -4.47 18.42
C ARG A 25 -16.60 -5.77 18.38
N ALA A 26 -15.60 -5.88 19.24
CA ALA A 26 -14.90 -7.14 19.45
C ALA A 26 -15.93 -8.23 19.73
N ARG A 27 -16.10 -9.14 18.79
CA ARG A 27 -16.85 -10.39 18.99
C ARG A 27 -15.89 -11.40 19.63
N PRO A 28 -16.37 -12.41 20.38
CA PRO A 28 -15.52 -13.32 21.15
C PRO A 28 -14.49 -14.11 20.32
N TYR A 29 -14.44 -13.93 19.00
CA TYR A 29 -13.57 -14.67 18.08
C TYR A 29 -12.67 -13.79 17.20
N THR A 30 -12.70 -12.45 17.30
CA THR A 30 -11.86 -11.59 16.44
C THR A 30 -11.31 -10.43 17.26
N ASP A 31 -10.00 -10.46 17.51
CA ASP A 31 -9.25 -9.35 18.09
C ASP A 31 -9.34 -8.13 17.14
N GLY A 32 -9.49 -6.93 17.70
CA GLY A 32 -9.55 -5.69 16.93
C GLY A 32 -8.33 -5.46 16.03
N LEU A 33 -7.15 -5.94 16.46
CA LEU A 33 -5.92 -5.89 15.67
C LEU A 33 -6.00 -6.82 14.44
N GLN A 34 -6.57 -8.01 14.61
CA GLN A 34 -6.75 -8.94 13.49
C GLN A 34 -7.76 -8.42 12.47
N ALA A 35 -8.84 -7.80 12.93
CA ALA A 35 -9.79 -7.15 12.03
C ALA A 35 -9.15 -5.96 11.29
N ALA A 36 -8.29 -5.16 11.93
CA ALA A 36 -7.53 -4.09 11.30
C ALA A 36 -6.62 -4.63 10.20
N ARG A 37 -5.92 -5.74 10.48
CA ARG A 37 -5.05 -6.43 9.51
C ARG A 37 -5.82 -6.89 8.27
N THR A 38 -6.95 -7.57 8.48
CA THR A 38 -7.79 -8.07 7.39
C THR A 38 -8.32 -6.93 6.52
N MET A 39 -8.83 -5.86 7.14
CA MET A 39 -9.36 -4.71 6.41
C MET A 39 -8.28 -3.96 5.64
N ALA A 40 -7.10 -3.79 6.23
CA ALA A 40 -5.99 -3.14 5.54
C ALA A 40 -5.51 -3.94 4.32
N ALA A 41 -5.58 -5.29 4.39
CA ALA A 41 -5.23 -6.17 3.28
C ALA A 41 -6.28 -6.14 2.16
N GLU A 42 -7.57 -6.08 2.50
CA GLU A 42 -8.66 -6.05 1.52
C GLU A 42 -8.79 -4.67 0.84
N ARG A 43 -8.63 -3.61 1.62
CA ARG A 43 -8.75 -2.24 1.12
C ARG A 43 -7.89 -1.29 1.94
N PRO A 44 -6.96 -0.56 1.32
CA PRO A 44 -6.19 0.48 2.01
C PRO A 44 -7.12 1.58 2.52
N LEU A 45 -7.10 1.82 3.84
CA LEU A 45 -7.88 2.87 4.50
C LEU A 45 -7.20 3.34 5.78
N PRO A 46 -7.44 4.58 6.24
CA PRO A 46 -6.88 5.06 7.49
C PRO A 46 -7.52 4.32 8.67
N ILE A 47 -6.69 3.79 9.57
CA ILE A 47 -7.12 3.05 10.75
C ILE A 47 -6.71 3.82 11.99
N LEU A 48 -7.70 4.12 12.85
CA LEU A 48 -7.51 4.67 14.18
C LEU A 48 -7.99 3.66 15.21
N LEU A 49 -7.11 3.23 16.11
CA LEU A 49 -7.41 2.28 17.18
C LEU A 49 -7.90 3.01 18.43
N LEU A 50 -9.02 2.55 19.00
CA LEU A 50 -9.57 3.04 20.26
C LEU A 50 -9.50 1.91 21.27
N THR A 51 -8.68 2.07 22.33
CA THR A 51 -8.46 1.04 23.35
C THR A 51 -8.89 1.49 24.74
N ALA A 52 -9.29 0.56 25.58
CA ALA A 52 -9.56 0.81 26.99
C ALA A 52 -8.30 0.64 27.86
N HIS A 53 -7.24 0.05 27.32
CA HIS A 53 -6.02 -0.28 28.04
C HIS A 53 -4.79 0.33 27.34
N SER A 54 -3.89 0.88 28.15
CA SER A 54 -2.58 1.40 27.72
C SER A 54 -1.48 0.33 27.81
N GLU A 55 -1.83 -0.95 27.64
CA GLU A 55 -0.85 -2.03 27.75
C GLU A 55 0.22 -1.90 26.65
N ALA A 56 1.48 -1.84 27.07
CA ALA A 56 2.64 -1.73 26.18
C ALA A 56 2.65 -2.84 25.12
N GLU A 57 2.23 -4.04 25.49
CA GLU A 57 2.12 -5.20 24.60
C GLU A 57 1.13 -4.99 23.44
N LEU A 58 0.05 -4.24 23.67
CA LEU A 58 -0.94 -3.91 22.66
C LEU A 58 -0.42 -2.83 21.69
N ILE A 59 0.37 -1.91 22.22
CA ILE A 59 1.03 -0.85 21.43
C ILE A 59 2.11 -1.48 20.54
N ASP A 60 2.94 -2.39 21.06
CA ASP A 60 3.96 -3.07 20.28
C ASP A 60 3.35 -3.89 19.14
N ARG A 61 2.28 -4.64 19.41
CA ARG A 61 1.54 -5.37 18.37
C ARG A 61 0.85 -4.45 17.36
N ALA A 62 0.47 -3.26 17.77
CA ALA A 62 -0.14 -2.26 16.88
C ALA A 62 0.88 -1.61 15.95
N THR A 63 2.17 -1.52 16.34
CA THR A 63 3.23 -0.96 15.49
C THR A 63 3.54 -1.82 14.26
N GLU A 64 3.29 -3.12 14.32
CA GLU A 64 3.43 -4.03 13.18
C GLU A 64 2.28 -3.94 12.16
N LEU A 65 1.23 -3.21 12.49
CA LEU A 65 0.04 -3.07 11.67
C LEU A 65 -0.01 -1.69 11.00
N PRO A 66 -0.70 -1.55 9.87
CA PRO A 66 -0.91 -0.27 9.21
C PRO A 66 -1.94 0.58 9.99
N ILE A 67 -1.63 0.87 11.27
CA ILE A 67 -2.43 1.70 12.15
C ILE A 67 -1.86 3.12 12.12
N HIS A 68 -2.71 4.10 11.85
CA HIS A 68 -2.32 5.48 11.63
C HIS A 68 -2.44 6.36 12.88
N GLY A 69 -3.03 5.82 13.94
CA GLY A 69 -3.12 6.43 15.24
C GLY A 69 -3.86 5.54 16.24
N TYR A 70 -3.69 5.84 17.53
CA TYR A 70 -4.46 5.19 18.61
C TYR A 70 -4.88 6.22 19.66
N LEU A 71 -5.98 5.95 20.35
CA LEU A 71 -6.47 6.72 21.49
C LEU A 71 -6.89 5.78 22.61
N VAL A 72 -6.59 6.20 23.84
CA VAL A 72 -6.98 5.48 25.07
C VAL A 72 -8.25 6.10 25.62
N LYS A 73 -9.23 5.29 26.00
CA LYS A 73 -10.46 5.72 26.65
C LYS A 73 -10.22 6.08 28.13
N PRO A 74 -10.93 7.09 28.68
CA PRO A 74 -12.01 7.89 28.05
C PRO A 74 -11.46 8.91 27.06
N ILE A 75 -12.23 9.23 26.00
CA ILE A 75 -11.81 10.12 24.90
C ILE A 75 -12.77 11.30 24.83
N LEU A 76 -12.23 12.50 24.79
CA LEU A 76 -12.99 13.72 24.54
C LEU A 76 -13.31 13.86 23.03
N PRO A 77 -14.48 14.41 22.66
CA PRO A 77 -14.85 14.61 21.26
C PRO A 77 -13.81 15.41 20.45
N GLU A 78 -13.17 16.38 21.09
CA GLU A 78 -12.14 17.24 20.49
C GLU A 78 -10.87 16.44 20.15
N GLU A 79 -10.43 15.57 21.05
CA GLU A 79 -9.28 14.69 20.85
C GLU A 79 -9.54 13.71 19.69
N LEU A 80 -10.75 13.19 19.61
CA LEU A 80 -11.15 12.29 18.54
C LEU A 80 -11.06 12.96 17.17
N GLY A 81 -11.56 14.20 17.05
CA GLY A 81 -11.49 14.98 15.82
C GLY A 81 -10.06 15.21 15.34
N ALA A 82 -9.19 15.62 16.27
CA ALA A 82 -7.77 15.83 15.98
C ALA A 82 -7.06 14.54 15.57
N ALA A 83 -7.30 13.44 16.29
CA ALA A 83 -6.70 12.15 15.97
C ALA A 83 -7.13 11.60 14.61
N ILE A 84 -8.39 11.78 14.23
CA ILE A 84 -8.87 11.42 12.89
C ILE A 84 -8.13 12.21 11.81
N ALA A 85 -7.99 13.52 11.98
CA ALA A 85 -7.30 14.36 11.02
C ALA A 85 -5.84 13.94 10.84
N VAL A 86 -5.14 13.62 11.94
CA VAL A 86 -3.77 13.11 11.91
C VAL A 86 -3.69 11.73 11.26
N ALA A 87 -4.59 10.81 11.58
CA ALA A 87 -4.61 9.48 11.00
C ALA A 87 -4.83 9.51 9.48
N VAL A 88 -5.75 10.36 9.00
CA VAL A 88 -6.00 10.55 7.56
C VAL A 88 -4.78 11.12 6.86
N LYS A 89 -4.10 12.10 7.46
CA LYS A 89 -2.88 12.68 6.90
C LYS A 89 -1.75 11.65 6.81
N ARG A 90 -1.48 10.92 7.89
CA ARG A 90 -0.45 9.87 7.91
C ARG A 90 -0.72 8.77 6.89
N PHE A 91 -1.99 8.38 6.74
CA PHE A 91 -2.38 7.42 5.70
C PHE A 91 -2.06 7.94 4.30
N ALA A 92 -2.43 9.18 3.98
CA ALA A 92 -2.15 9.80 2.69
C ALA A 92 -0.63 9.87 2.39
N GLU A 93 0.16 10.25 3.40
CA GLU A 93 1.62 10.29 3.30
C GLU A 93 2.22 8.90 3.05
N ALA A 94 1.76 7.87 3.79
CA ALA A 94 2.20 6.50 3.61
C ALA A 94 1.85 5.96 2.21
N GLN A 95 0.66 6.26 1.70
CA GLN A 95 0.23 5.89 0.35
C GLN A 95 1.08 6.55 -0.72
N ALA A 96 1.38 7.85 -0.57
CA ALA A 96 2.24 8.56 -1.52
C ALA A 96 3.66 7.98 -1.56
N ILE A 97 4.22 7.63 -0.40
CA ILE A 97 5.54 6.97 -0.33
C ILE A 97 5.49 5.59 -1.00
N ALA A 98 4.48 4.76 -0.69
CA ALA A 98 4.35 3.43 -1.27
C ALA A 98 4.21 3.49 -2.80
N GLN A 99 3.42 4.43 -3.32
CA GLN A 99 3.30 4.65 -4.76
C GLN A 99 4.63 5.06 -5.38
N ARG A 100 5.37 5.97 -4.74
CA ARG A 100 6.67 6.42 -5.24
C ARG A 100 7.70 5.31 -5.26
N VAL A 101 7.71 4.44 -4.26
CA VAL A 101 8.57 3.24 -4.22
C VAL A 101 8.22 2.32 -5.38
N ALA A 102 6.94 2.02 -5.60
CA ALA A 102 6.49 1.16 -6.70
C ALA A 102 6.89 1.73 -8.09
N GLU A 103 6.77 3.05 -8.28
CA GLU A 103 7.22 3.72 -9.52
C GLU A 103 8.74 3.55 -9.73
N LEU A 104 9.54 3.79 -8.69
CA LEU A 104 10.99 3.65 -8.78
C LEU A 104 11.42 2.20 -9.04
N GLU A 105 10.76 1.23 -8.43
CA GLU A 105 11.02 -0.19 -8.67
C GLU A 105 10.67 -0.58 -10.12
N ALA A 106 9.55 -0.08 -10.65
CA ALA A 106 9.16 -0.29 -12.04
C ALA A 106 10.18 0.32 -13.02
N ASP A 107 10.65 1.54 -12.74
CA ASP A 107 11.68 2.20 -13.56
C ASP A 107 13.00 1.43 -13.55
N LEU A 108 13.44 0.95 -12.38
CA LEU A 108 14.64 0.12 -12.27
C LEU A 108 14.49 -1.20 -13.03
N ALA A 109 13.34 -1.86 -12.93
CA ALA A 109 13.06 -3.08 -13.67
C ALA A 109 13.07 -2.83 -15.18
N ALA A 110 12.50 -1.71 -15.63
CA ALA A 110 12.50 -1.28 -17.02
C ALA A 110 13.93 -1.08 -17.55
N ARG A 111 14.77 -0.34 -16.82
CA ARG A 111 16.19 -0.12 -17.18
C ARG A 111 16.94 -1.44 -17.29
N LYS A 112 16.82 -2.32 -16.29
CA LYS A 112 17.45 -3.65 -16.31
C LYS A 112 17.06 -4.48 -17.53
N LEU A 113 15.79 -4.44 -17.94
CA LEU A 113 15.33 -5.14 -19.16
C LEU A 113 15.94 -4.57 -20.42
N ILE A 114 16.01 -3.24 -20.56
CA ILE A 114 16.63 -2.56 -21.70
C ILE A 114 18.11 -2.88 -21.77
N ASP A 115 18.82 -2.81 -20.64
CA ASP A 115 20.26 -3.10 -20.59
C ASP A 115 20.57 -4.56 -20.95
N ARG A 116 19.75 -5.50 -20.47
CA ARG A 116 19.86 -6.91 -20.86
C ARG A 116 19.64 -7.10 -22.36
N ALA A 117 18.64 -6.43 -22.96
CA ALA A 117 18.39 -6.50 -24.38
C ALA A 117 19.53 -5.88 -25.20
N LYS A 118 20.09 -4.72 -24.75
CA LYS A 118 21.30 -4.16 -25.36
C LYS A 118 22.46 -5.17 -25.33
N GLY A 119 22.74 -5.72 -24.14
CA GLY A 119 23.80 -6.72 -23.98
C GLY A 119 23.62 -7.91 -24.92
N ARG A 120 22.40 -8.38 -25.10
CA ARG A 120 22.10 -9.48 -26.03
C ARG A 120 22.39 -9.10 -27.49
N LEU A 121 21.99 -7.91 -27.92
CA LEU A 121 22.25 -7.41 -29.27
C LEU A 121 23.75 -7.14 -29.50
N MET A 122 24.48 -6.67 -28.49
CA MET A 122 25.92 -6.50 -28.56
C MET A 122 26.66 -7.82 -28.79
N GLN A 123 26.17 -8.93 -28.25
CA GLN A 123 26.72 -10.28 -28.52
C GLN A 123 26.59 -10.68 -30.00
N THR A 124 25.67 -10.06 -30.75
CA THR A 124 25.56 -10.26 -32.21
C THR A 124 26.46 -9.35 -33.03
N GLY A 125 27.35 -8.58 -32.39
CA GLY A 125 28.34 -7.70 -33.06
C GLY A 125 27.88 -6.25 -33.19
N LEU A 126 26.73 -5.84 -32.61
CA LEU A 126 26.30 -4.45 -32.62
C LEU A 126 27.05 -3.64 -31.55
N THR A 127 27.26 -2.35 -31.85
CA THR A 127 27.71 -1.40 -30.82
C THR A 127 26.59 -1.12 -29.82
N GLU A 128 26.91 -0.58 -28.65
CA GLU A 128 25.90 -0.21 -27.67
C GLU A 128 24.87 0.77 -28.22
N GLU A 129 25.32 1.74 -28.99
CA GLU A 129 24.47 2.74 -29.63
C GLU A 129 23.53 2.11 -30.67
N ASP A 130 24.04 1.24 -31.52
CA ASP A 130 23.25 0.54 -32.53
C ASP A 130 22.25 -0.46 -31.90
N ALA A 131 22.64 -1.13 -30.82
CA ALA A 131 21.77 -1.99 -30.04
C ALA A 131 20.58 -1.20 -29.48
N TYR A 132 20.86 -0.02 -28.91
CA TYR A 132 19.78 0.84 -28.38
C TYR A 132 18.87 1.36 -29.49
N ARG A 133 19.43 1.79 -30.62
CA ARG A 133 18.67 2.20 -31.82
C ARG A 133 17.81 1.07 -32.36
N ALA A 134 18.28 -0.16 -32.36
CA ALA A 134 17.52 -1.33 -32.78
C ALA A 134 16.29 -1.58 -31.89
N ILE A 135 16.45 -1.44 -30.54
CA ILE A 135 15.33 -1.53 -29.59
C ILE A 135 14.30 -0.43 -29.88
N GLN A 136 14.75 0.81 -30.09
CA GLN A 136 13.88 1.94 -30.42
C GLN A 136 13.14 1.74 -31.76
N ALA A 137 13.82 1.27 -32.79
CA ALA A 137 13.26 1.00 -34.10
C ALA A 137 12.15 -0.07 -34.01
N ARG A 138 12.39 -1.14 -33.24
CA ARG A 138 11.40 -2.17 -32.97
C ARG A 138 10.19 -1.61 -32.24
N ALA A 139 10.38 -0.83 -31.17
CA ALA A 139 9.31 -0.21 -30.42
C ALA A 139 8.40 0.66 -31.31
N ARG A 140 9.00 1.47 -32.22
CA ARG A 140 8.26 2.31 -33.16
C ARG A 140 7.50 1.48 -34.20
N ARG A 141 8.16 0.47 -34.78
CA ARG A 141 7.56 -0.39 -35.81
C ARG A 141 6.34 -1.15 -35.27
N GLU A 142 6.46 -1.67 -34.07
CA GLU A 142 5.41 -2.47 -33.44
C GLU A 142 4.46 -1.65 -32.54
N ARG A 143 4.64 -0.31 -32.52
CA ARG A 143 3.83 0.63 -31.72
C ARG A 143 3.69 0.23 -30.27
N GLN A 144 4.78 -0.21 -29.66
CA GLN A 144 4.83 -0.66 -28.27
C GLN A 144 5.83 0.14 -27.46
N SER A 145 5.83 -0.06 -26.13
CA SER A 145 6.81 0.59 -25.25
C SER A 145 8.22 0.04 -25.50
N LEU A 146 9.24 0.85 -25.15
CA LEU A 146 10.64 0.43 -25.24
C LEU A 146 10.93 -0.84 -24.42
N VAL A 147 10.28 -0.96 -23.25
CA VAL A 147 10.37 -2.13 -22.37
C VAL A 147 9.77 -3.37 -23.02
N ALA A 148 8.63 -3.23 -23.69
CA ALA A 148 8.00 -4.34 -24.41
C ALA A 148 8.87 -4.82 -25.58
N ALA A 149 9.44 -3.89 -26.33
CA ALA A 149 10.39 -4.20 -27.41
C ALA A 149 11.65 -4.90 -26.89
N ALA A 150 12.21 -4.42 -25.76
CA ALA A 150 13.36 -5.05 -25.13
C ALA A 150 13.04 -6.49 -24.67
N ARG A 151 11.87 -6.70 -24.08
CA ARG A 151 11.41 -8.05 -23.67
C ARG A 151 11.27 -8.99 -24.88
N ALA A 152 10.68 -8.52 -25.97
CA ALA A 152 10.53 -9.30 -27.18
C ALA A 152 11.89 -9.70 -27.79
N ILE A 153 12.88 -8.79 -27.79
CA ILE A 153 14.24 -9.11 -28.24
C ILE A 153 14.87 -10.21 -27.39
N LEU A 154 14.67 -10.15 -26.06
CA LEU A 154 15.21 -11.18 -25.16
C LEU A 154 14.59 -12.56 -25.37
N VAL A 155 13.35 -12.62 -25.85
CA VAL A 155 12.66 -13.88 -26.18
C VAL A 155 13.11 -14.40 -27.55
N ASP A 156 13.21 -13.53 -28.56
CA ASP A 156 13.51 -13.90 -29.96
C ASP A 156 14.99 -14.26 -30.18
N THR A 157 15.88 -13.80 -29.30
CA THR A 157 17.32 -14.09 -29.37
C THR A 157 17.69 -14.99 -28.16
N PRO A 158 17.56 -16.32 -28.26
CA PRO A 158 17.99 -17.22 -27.19
C PRO A 158 19.49 -17.13 -26.95
N ALA A 159 19.95 -17.55 -25.75
CA ALA A 159 21.35 -17.46 -25.33
C ALA A 159 22.29 -18.34 -26.13
#